data_833906a7dea9954f0839e90c7f4d6d0e
#
_entry.id   833906a7dea9954f0839e90c7f4d6d0e
#
_cell.length_a   1.000
_cell.length_b   1.000
_cell.length_c   1.000
_cell.angle_alpha   90.00
_cell.angle_beta   90.00
_cell.angle_gamma   90.00
#
_symmetry.space_group_name_H-M   'P 1'
#
loop_
_entity.id
_entity.type
_entity.pdbx_description
1 polymer ?
#
loop_
_entity_poly.entity_id
_entity_poly.type
_entity_poly.pdbx_seq_one_letter_code
_entity_poly.pdbx_strand_id
1 'polypeptide(L)'
;MTRLVAIQTNFSSGELDPLLRARVELEQYKNGAETLTNVLVQPQGGVRRRGGLKHLMEIPSAASPENGTRSVAFEFSVDDSYMLIFVNQRMYVFKDRTLITNINGTGNPYLTVTAVTSSILSTMCWTQSADTLIITHKDINPVHP
;
A
#
# COMPACT_ATOMS: atom_id res chain seq x y z
N MET A 1 -18.22 35.14 34.11
CA MET A 1 -18.63 34.30 32.97
C MET A 1 -18.19 32.87 33.24
N THR A 2 -19.13 31.95 33.35
CA THR A 2 -18.83 30.52 33.55
C THR A 2 -18.37 29.93 32.25
N ARG A 3 -17.14 29.41 32.19
CA ARG A 3 -16.60 28.74 31.00
C ARG A 3 -17.23 27.35 30.91
N LEU A 4 -18.04 27.10 29.91
CA LEU A 4 -18.52 25.77 29.56
C LEU A 4 -17.38 24.99 28.92
N VAL A 5 -16.99 23.88 29.53
CA VAL A 5 -16.00 22.93 28.95
C VAL A 5 -16.77 21.72 28.46
N ALA A 6 -16.78 21.52 27.15
CA ALA A 6 -17.28 20.28 26.56
C ALA A 6 -16.12 19.27 26.49
N ILE A 7 -16.32 18.09 27.04
CA ILE A 7 -15.34 16.99 26.96
C ILE A 7 -15.81 16.04 25.85
N GLN A 8 -14.96 15.84 24.86
CA GLN A 8 -15.17 14.85 23.80
C GLN A 8 -14.29 13.63 24.09
N THR A 9 -14.90 12.47 24.23
CA THR A 9 -14.22 11.21 24.55
C THR A 9 -14.39 10.15 23.47
N ASN A 10 -15.21 10.43 22.44
CA ASN A 10 -15.52 9.50 21.37
C ASN A 10 -15.20 10.12 20.02
N PHE A 11 -14.44 9.39 19.20
CA PHE A 11 -14.03 9.77 17.84
C PHE A 11 -14.44 8.71 16.81
N SER A 12 -15.46 7.90 17.10
CA SER A 12 -15.87 6.78 16.26
C SER A 12 -16.32 7.17 14.85
N SER A 13 -16.76 8.43 14.67
CA SER A 13 -17.11 8.96 13.34
C SER A 13 -15.89 9.36 12.49
N GLY A 14 -14.69 9.33 13.07
CA GLY A 14 -13.47 9.67 12.35
C GLY A 14 -13.32 11.15 12.03
N GLU A 15 -12.66 11.45 10.92
CA GLU A 15 -12.50 12.81 10.39
C GLU A 15 -13.76 13.22 9.63
N LEU A 16 -14.30 14.39 9.97
CA LEU A 16 -15.52 14.90 9.39
C LEU A 16 -15.22 15.63 8.06
N ASP A 17 -16.04 15.34 7.06
CA ASP A 17 -16.04 16.11 5.81
C ASP A 17 -16.27 17.60 6.10
N PRO A 18 -15.53 18.51 5.43
CA PRO A 18 -15.72 19.95 5.59
C PRO A 18 -17.17 20.44 5.43
N LEU A 19 -17.97 19.76 4.60
CA LEU A 19 -19.40 20.07 4.39
C LEU A 19 -20.28 19.73 5.61
N LEU A 20 -19.80 18.88 6.51
CA LEU A 20 -20.52 18.50 7.74
C LEU A 20 -20.17 19.38 8.95
N ARG A 21 -19.20 20.28 8.86
CA ARG A 21 -18.69 21.06 10.00
C ARG A 21 -19.71 21.97 10.67
N ALA A 22 -20.75 22.38 9.99
CA ALA A 22 -21.84 23.20 10.55
C ALA A 22 -23.07 22.40 10.99
N ARG A 23 -23.06 21.08 10.78
CA ARG A 23 -24.21 20.21 11.00
C ARG A 23 -24.23 19.64 12.43
N VAL A 24 -24.38 20.50 13.42
CA VAL A 24 -24.37 20.15 14.86
C VAL A 24 -25.52 19.25 15.30
N GLU A 25 -26.58 19.15 14.50
CA GLU A 25 -27.73 18.27 14.70
C GLU A 25 -27.41 16.80 14.46
N LEU A 26 -26.34 16.50 13.71
CA LEU A 26 -25.93 15.13 13.42
C LEU A 26 -25.17 14.53 14.58
N GLU A 27 -25.48 13.28 14.90
CA GLU A 27 -24.75 12.54 15.93
C GLU A 27 -23.25 12.35 15.58
N GLN A 28 -22.97 12.14 14.29
CA GLN A 28 -21.61 12.03 13.77
C GLN A 28 -20.75 13.26 14.07
N TYR A 29 -21.38 14.46 14.10
CA TYR A 29 -20.68 15.69 14.46
C TYR A 29 -20.12 15.67 15.86
N LYS A 30 -20.87 15.10 16.82
CA LYS A 30 -20.46 15.00 18.23
C LYS A 30 -19.34 13.98 18.46
N ASN A 31 -19.27 12.99 17.60
CA ASN A 31 -18.34 11.85 17.68
C ASN A 31 -17.24 11.91 16.63
N GLY A 32 -17.08 13.01 15.93
CA GLY A 32 -16.07 13.22 14.91
C GLY A 32 -15.01 14.24 15.32
N ALA A 33 -13.97 14.34 14.54
CA ALA A 33 -12.94 15.36 14.68
C ALA A 33 -12.76 16.15 13.37
N GLU A 34 -12.29 17.36 13.48
CA GLU A 34 -11.99 18.20 12.33
C GLU A 34 -10.80 17.64 11.52
N THR A 35 -9.79 17.13 12.22
CA THR A 35 -8.58 16.57 11.59
C THR A 35 -8.04 15.43 12.44
N LEU A 36 -7.74 14.29 11.81
CA LEU A 36 -7.17 13.12 12.44
C LEU A 36 -5.93 12.67 11.66
N THR A 37 -4.76 13.17 12.02
CA THR A 37 -3.50 12.86 11.32
C THR A 37 -2.69 11.82 12.10
N ASN A 38 -2.24 10.77 11.40
CA ASN A 38 -1.40 9.69 11.96
C ASN A 38 -2.01 8.96 13.18
N VAL A 39 -3.32 8.83 13.21
CA VAL A 39 -4.05 8.09 14.24
C VAL A 39 -4.93 7.00 13.64
N LEU A 40 -5.23 6.00 14.44
CA LEU A 40 -6.19 4.94 14.17
C LEU A 40 -7.34 5.11 15.14
N VAL A 41 -8.55 5.25 14.60
CA VAL A 41 -9.77 5.30 15.42
C VAL A 41 -10.07 3.90 15.95
N GLN A 42 -10.34 3.81 17.24
CA GLN A 42 -10.71 2.56 17.88
C GLN A 42 -12.23 2.40 17.87
N PRO A 43 -12.77 1.18 17.70
CA PRO A 43 -14.21 0.93 17.74
C PRO A 43 -14.86 1.40 19.06
N GLN A 44 -14.10 1.43 20.14
CA GLN A 44 -14.53 1.88 21.46
C GLN A 44 -14.58 3.41 21.60
N GLY A 45 -14.33 4.15 20.52
CA GLY A 45 -14.41 5.61 20.48
C GLY A 45 -13.10 6.36 20.71
N GLY A 46 -12.07 5.72 21.27
CA GLY A 46 -10.76 6.32 21.47
C GLY A 46 -9.95 6.41 20.17
N VAL A 47 -8.81 7.11 20.23
CA VAL A 47 -7.83 7.17 19.13
C VAL A 47 -6.48 6.65 19.60
N ARG A 48 -5.78 5.96 18.74
CA ARG A 48 -4.44 5.45 18.97
C ARG A 48 -3.49 5.98 17.90
N ARG A 49 -2.30 6.39 18.30
CA ARG A 49 -1.27 6.78 17.33
C ARG A 49 -0.93 5.59 16.42
N ARG A 50 -0.84 5.85 15.12
CA ARG A 50 -0.38 4.87 14.13
C ARG A 50 1.04 4.41 14.48
N GLY A 51 1.29 3.11 14.39
CA GLY A 51 2.64 2.56 14.55
C GLY A 51 3.58 3.08 13.48
N GLY A 52 4.88 3.09 13.77
CA GLY A 52 5.90 3.40 12.79
C GLY A 52 6.03 2.31 11.73
N LEU A 53 6.75 2.64 10.65
CA LEU A 53 7.15 1.67 9.63
C LEU A 53 8.40 0.91 10.11
N LYS A 54 8.44 -0.38 9.83
CA LYS A 54 9.63 -1.20 10.04
C LYS A 54 10.36 -1.33 8.71
N HIS A 55 11.62 -0.89 8.66
CA HIS A 55 12.49 -1.17 7.52
C HIS A 55 12.75 -2.69 7.45
N LEU A 56 12.50 -3.30 6.31
CA LEU A 56 12.72 -4.74 6.08
C LEU A 56 14.07 -4.98 5.42
N MET A 57 14.29 -4.37 4.26
CA MET A 57 15.54 -4.45 3.55
C MET A 57 15.60 -3.37 2.46
N GLU A 58 16.79 -3.14 1.95
CA GLU A 58 17.06 -2.32 0.78
C GLU A 58 17.06 -3.18 -0.48
N ILE A 59 16.39 -2.72 -1.54
CA ILE A 59 16.47 -3.36 -2.84
C ILE A 59 17.84 -3.00 -3.44
N PRO A 60 18.61 -3.99 -3.96
CA PRO A 60 19.94 -3.74 -4.48
C PRO A 60 19.98 -2.59 -5.50
N SER A 61 20.89 -1.66 -5.32
CA SER A 61 20.98 -0.37 -6.05
C SER A 61 21.15 -0.49 -7.57
N ALA A 62 21.54 -1.63 -8.08
CA ALA A 62 21.59 -1.89 -9.54
C ALA A 62 20.24 -1.72 -10.25
N ALA A 63 19.16 -1.58 -9.49
CA ALA A 63 17.81 -1.38 -9.98
C ALA A 63 17.40 0.08 -10.17
N SER A 64 18.23 1.05 -9.81
CA SER A 64 17.95 2.50 -9.88
C SER A 64 16.55 2.87 -9.37
N PRO A 65 16.31 2.87 -8.06
CA PRO A 65 15.01 3.23 -7.48
C PRO A 65 14.59 4.67 -7.80
N GLU A 66 15.52 5.51 -8.24
CA GLU A 66 15.28 6.86 -8.75
C GLU A 66 14.27 6.90 -9.91
N ASN A 67 14.15 5.81 -10.65
CA ASN A 67 13.22 5.68 -11.77
C ASN A 67 11.84 5.12 -11.37
N GLY A 68 11.57 5.06 -10.07
CA GLY A 68 10.31 4.56 -9.52
C GLY A 68 10.28 3.04 -9.31
N THR A 69 9.32 2.63 -8.50
CA THR A 69 9.02 1.23 -8.20
C THR A 69 7.53 1.00 -8.23
N ARG A 70 7.10 -0.23 -8.52
CA ARG A 70 5.70 -0.63 -8.43
C ARG A 70 5.59 -1.93 -7.63
N SER A 71 4.78 -1.90 -6.58
CA SER A 71 4.46 -3.10 -5.81
C SER A 71 3.14 -3.69 -6.26
N VAL A 72 3.09 -5.00 -6.37
CA VAL A 72 1.92 -5.78 -6.75
C VAL A 72 1.77 -6.93 -5.76
N ALA A 73 0.62 -7.10 -5.17
CA ALA A 73 0.30 -8.28 -4.39
C ALA A 73 -0.05 -9.42 -5.34
N PHE A 74 0.43 -10.61 -5.05
CA PHE A 74 0.15 -11.83 -5.78
C PHE A 74 -0.23 -12.93 -4.78
N GLU A 75 -1.45 -13.43 -4.90
CA GLU A 75 -2.01 -14.47 -4.04
C GLU A 75 -2.04 -15.80 -4.80
N PHE A 76 -1.09 -16.68 -4.49
CA PHE A 76 -1.04 -18.01 -5.09
C PHE A 76 -2.08 -18.93 -4.44
N SER A 77 -2.22 -18.86 -3.13
CA SER A 77 -3.21 -19.61 -2.35
C SER A 77 -3.62 -18.82 -1.11
N VAL A 78 -4.56 -19.36 -0.33
CA VAL A 78 -5.01 -18.76 0.93
C VAL A 78 -3.85 -18.55 1.93
N ASP A 79 -2.88 -19.47 1.91
CA ASP A 79 -1.74 -19.47 2.83
C ASP A 79 -0.48 -18.88 2.21
N ASP A 80 -0.42 -18.77 0.87
CA ASP A 80 0.76 -18.32 0.12
C ASP A 80 0.47 -17.02 -0.62
N SER A 81 0.93 -15.91 -0.05
CA SER A 81 0.91 -14.60 -0.68
C SER A 81 2.32 -14.06 -0.89
N TYR A 82 2.52 -13.42 -2.01
CA TYR A 82 3.78 -12.82 -2.42
C TYR A 82 3.61 -11.34 -2.67
N MET A 83 4.65 -10.58 -2.40
CA MET A 83 4.76 -9.20 -2.84
C MET A 83 5.79 -9.12 -3.96
N LEU A 84 5.35 -8.72 -5.13
CA LEU A 84 6.19 -8.50 -6.29
C LEU A 84 6.56 -7.02 -6.35
N ILE A 85 7.84 -6.72 -6.46
CA ILE A 85 8.32 -5.34 -6.60
C ILE A 85 9.00 -5.20 -7.95
N PHE A 86 8.36 -4.44 -8.81
CA PHE A 86 8.89 -4.10 -10.13
C PHE A 86 9.74 -2.85 -10.04
N VAL A 87 10.90 -2.93 -10.64
CA VAL A 87 11.82 -1.82 -10.92
C VAL A 87 12.21 -1.89 -12.39
N ASN A 88 13.08 -1.00 -12.85
CA ASN A 88 13.48 -1.00 -14.25
C ASN A 88 13.98 -2.39 -14.71
N GLN A 89 13.20 -3.06 -15.56
CA GLN A 89 13.49 -4.36 -16.18
C GLN A 89 13.75 -5.52 -15.20
N ARG A 90 13.38 -5.37 -13.92
CA ARG A 90 13.56 -6.42 -12.91
C ARG A 90 12.33 -6.52 -12.01
N MET A 91 12.08 -7.73 -11.54
CA MET A 91 11.07 -8.04 -10.57
C MET A 91 11.70 -8.78 -9.39
N TYR A 92 11.49 -8.28 -8.18
CA TYR A 92 11.86 -8.91 -6.93
C TYR A 92 10.64 -9.55 -6.30
N VAL A 93 10.82 -10.71 -5.69
CA VAL A 93 9.74 -11.47 -5.06
C VAL A 93 9.99 -11.56 -3.56
N PHE A 94 9.02 -11.14 -2.78
CA PHE A 94 9.04 -11.23 -1.32
C PHE A 94 7.96 -12.22 -0.86
N LYS A 95 8.33 -13.10 0.06
CA LYS A 95 7.43 -13.96 0.83
C LYS A 95 7.74 -13.79 2.31
N ASP A 96 6.71 -13.67 3.14
CA ASP A 96 6.84 -13.58 4.61
C ASP A 96 7.87 -12.53 5.07
N ARG A 97 7.87 -11.36 4.41
CA ARG A 97 8.79 -10.23 4.68
C ARG A 97 10.27 -10.53 4.35
N THR A 98 10.54 -11.58 3.59
CA THR A 98 11.88 -11.98 3.19
C THR A 98 11.99 -11.98 1.67
N LEU A 99 13.11 -11.48 1.14
CA LEU A 99 13.41 -11.55 -0.28
C LEU A 99 13.76 -13.00 -0.67
N ILE A 100 13.16 -13.49 -1.75
CA ILE A 100 13.55 -14.76 -2.36
C ILE A 100 14.84 -14.53 -3.14
N THR A 101 15.94 -15.17 -2.72
CA THR A 101 17.28 -14.94 -3.26
C THR A 101 17.64 -15.81 -4.47
N ASN A 102 16.82 -16.83 -4.73
CA ASN A 102 17.06 -17.76 -5.86
C ASN A 102 15.76 -17.98 -6.64
N ILE A 103 15.45 -17.07 -7.54
CA ILE A 103 14.27 -17.16 -8.38
C ILE A 103 14.59 -18.06 -9.58
N ASN A 104 13.74 -19.06 -9.84
CA ASN A 104 13.88 -20.01 -10.95
C ASN A 104 15.24 -20.76 -11.00
N GLY A 105 15.89 -20.95 -9.84
CA GLY A 105 17.16 -21.67 -9.78
C GLY A 105 18.35 -20.96 -10.42
N THR A 106 18.20 -19.69 -10.78
CA THR A 106 19.28 -18.92 -11.45
C THR A 106 20.34 -18.38 -10.49
N GLY A 107 20.09 -18.47 -9.16
CA GLY A 107 20.93 -17.85 -8.14
C GLY A 107 20.77 -16.32 -8.06
N ASN A 108 19.88 -15.74 -8.84
CA ASN A 108 19.59 -14.30 -8.80
C ASN A 108 18.42 -13.98 -7.87
N PRO A 109 18.46 -12.86 -7.12
CA PRO A 109 17.36 -12.41 -6.28
C PRO A 109 16.27 -11.69 -7.07
N TYR A 110 16.33 -11.68 -8.37
CA TYR A 110 15.36 -11.02 -9.25
C TYR A 110 15.10 -11.83 -10.52
N LEU A 111 13.92 -11.61 -11.09
CA LEU A 111 13.57 -12.05 -12.44
C LEU A 111 13.75 -10.87 -13.40
N THR A 112 14.35 -11.12 -14.56
CA THR A 112 14.46 -10.11 -15.63
C THR A 112 13.14 -10.02 -16.39
N VAL A 113 12.53 -8.83 -16.43
CA VAL A 113 11.30 -8.55 -17.16
C VAL A 113 11.57 -7.36 -18.10
N THR A 114 12.19 -7.64 -19.22
CA THR A 114 12.71 -6.62 -20.17
C THR A 114 11.65 -5.66 -20.70
N ALA A 115 10.40 -6.12 -20.78
CA ALA A 115 9.27 -5.30 -21.23
C ALA A 115 8.86 -4.21 -20.22
N VAL A 116 9.16 -4.39 -18.91
CA VAL A 116 8.78 -3.46 -17.85
C VAL A 116 9.90 -2.46 -17.61
N THR A 117 9.85 -1.34 -18.30
CA THR A 117 10.81 -0.23 -18.12
C THR A 117 10.32 0.77 -17.09
N SER A 118 11.23 1.62 -16.59
CA SER A 118 10.89 2.66 -15.61
C SER A 118 9.77 3.60 -16.07
N SER A 119 9.69 3.88 -17.38
CA SER A 119 8.67 4.77 -17.95
C SER A 119 7.24 4.25 -17.84
N ILE A 120 7.05 2.94 -17.75
CA ILE A 120 5.72 2.33 -17.69
C ILE A 120 5.29 1.91 -16.28
N LEU A 121 6.21 1.92 -15.31
CA LEU A 121 5.93 1.46 -13.93
C LEU A 121 4.75 2.18 -13.28
N SER A 122 4.60 3.49 -13.51
CA SER A 122 3.52 4.28 -12.93
C SER A 122 2.15 4.02 -13.55
N THR A 123 2.13 3.62 -14.83
CA THR A 123 0.91 3.49 -15.66
C THR A 123 0.58 2.05 -16.02
N MET A 124 1.44 1.09 -15.66
CA MET A 124 1.16 -0.32 -15.91
C MET A 124 -0.08 -0.79 -15.14
N CYS A 125 -0.91 -1.57 -15.82
CA CYS A 125 -2.03 -2.28 -15.24
C CYS A 125 -1.70 -3.76 -15.11
N TRP A 126 -2.31 -4.42 -14.14
CA TRP A 126 -2.15 -5.86 -13.96
C TRP A 126 -3.47 -6.48 -13.52
N THR A 127 -3.60 -7.75 -13.80
CA THR A 127 -4.66 -8.60 -13.28
C THR A 127 -4.11 -9.97 -12.96
N GLN A 128 -4.69 -10.63 -12.00
CA GLN A 128 -4.33 -12.00 -11.66
C GLN A 128 -5.46 -12.93 -12.08
N SER A 129 -5.11 -14.05 -12.68
CA SER A 129 -6.01 -15.15 -13.00
C SER A 129 -5.39 -16.44 -12.48
N ALA A 130 -5.96 -17.01 -11.44
CA ALA A 130 -5.40 -18.14 -10.71
C ALA A 130 -3.95 -17.88 -10.28
N ASP A 131 -3.01 -18.70 -10.76
CA ASP A 131 -1.57 -18.62 -10.50
C ASP A 131 -0.78 -17.80 -11.52
N THR A 132 -1.47 -17.05 -12.40
CA THR A 132 -0.85 -16.26 -13.45
C THR A 132 -1.12 -14.77 -13.22
N LEU A 133 -0.06 -13.97 -13.23
CA LEU A 133 -0.12 -12.50 -13.25
C LEU A 133 0.02 -12.01 -14.70
N ILE A 134 -0.95 -11.25 -15.16
CA ILE A 134 -0.94 -10.65 -16.50
C ILE A 134 -0.69 -9.16 -16.34
N ILE A 135 0.38 -8.68 -16.99
CA ILE A 135 0.75 -7.26 -16.98
C ILE A 135 0.44 -6.68 -18.36
N THR A 136 -0.23 -5.54 -18.36
CA THR A 136 -0.63 -4.87 -19.59
C THR A 136 -0.26 -3.39 -19.57
N HIS A 137 0.13 -2.86 -20.72
CA HIS A 137 0.37 -1.45 -20.95
C HIS A 137 0.22 -1.15 -22.46
N LYS A 138 -0.15 0.08 -22.81
CA LYS A 138 -0.37 0.48 -24.23
C LYS A 138 0.85 0.31 -25.12
N ASP A 139 2.06 0.39 -24.55
CA ASP A 139 3.32 0.35 -25.28
C ASP A 139 4.03 -1.02 -25.23
N ILE A 140 3.42 -2.03 -24.62
CA ILE A 140 3.96 -3.39 -24.56
C ILE A 140 2.87 -4.41 -24.85
N ASN A 141 3.28 -5.54 -25.42
CA ASN A 141 2.39 -6.69 -25.51
C ASN A 141 2.12 -7.24 -24.10
N PRO A 142 0.95 -7.86 -23.85
CA PRO A 142 0.69 -8.51 -22.56
C PRO A 142 1.81 -9.46 -22.17
N VAL A 143 2.31 -9.32 -20.95
CA VAL A 143 3.42 -10.11 -20.43
C VAL A 143 2.93 -10.89 -19.20
N HIS A 144 3.29 -12.15 -19.14
CA HIS A 144 3.18 -12.98 -17.94
C HIS A 144 4.60 -13.38 -17.54
N PRO A 145 5.07 -13.00 -16.35
CA PRO A 145 6.38 -13.37 -15.83
C PRO A 145 6.45 -14.81 -15.35
#